data_021d0a2ab1100f57404a09e9d631b4f5
#
_entry.id   021d0a2ab1100f57404a09e9d631b4f5
#
_cell.length_a   1.000
_cell.length_b   1.000
_cell.length_c   1.000
_cell.angle_alpha   90.00
_cell.angle_beta   90.00
_cell.angle_gamma   90.00
#
_symmetry.space_group_name_H-M   'P 1'
#
loop_
_entity.id
_entity.type
_entity.pdbx_description
1 polymer ?
#
loop_
_entity_poly.entity_id
_entity_poly.type
_entity_poly.pdbx_seq_one_letter_code
_entity_poly.pdbx_strand_id
1 'polypeptide(L)'
;RDRAGFEVRDVHYTHYGRLCPIETPEGPNIGLISSLCIYAKINDLGFIETPYRKAENGVVDLDNDHVVYMTAEDEEKSTVAQGNAPLDKNGKFIRNKVKARYEADFPVVAPDQIDLMDVSPSQIASIAAALIPFLEHDDANRALMGSNMMRQAVPLLRNEAPIVGTGIEGQLIQDSRTQIVAEGNGKVTYVDADKIRIKYDRSKEEDFISFESAEQEYKLPKFQRTNQNTTIDLRPIVRKGEKVVKGQILSEGYATENGELALGKNLKVAYIPWKGYNYEDAIVLSERIVREDMFTSVHVVEQLLEVRETKRGMEEFTSDIPNVSEEATKNLDENGIIRIGARIEPGDIIVGKITPKGESDPSPEERLLKAIFGEKAGDVKDASLKASPSLSGVVIDKSLYKKAVKDRKQKLEDKETLAKLDAAFAVKAAELKALLVSKLVTLLKDQVSAGVKDYVNSDVIAQGLPFTEGNLKDVDFTSVMLANWTADEHINSLVERCIMNYIAKYKEIDAELKREKFNLTIGDELPNGIVQMAKVYIAKMRKIRVGDKMAGRHGNKGIVSKIVRVEDMPFLADGTPVDIVLNPLGVPSRMNIGQIFEAVLGWAGKELGVKFATPIFDGCTMDDLN
;
A
#
# COMPACT_ATOMS: atom_id res chain seq x y z
N ARG A 1 -1.02 -27.07 -12.19
CA ARG A 1 -1.94 -26.38 -13.11
C ARG A 1 -2.68 -27.37 -14.02
N ASP A 2 -1.96 -28.22 -14.73
CA ASP A 2 -2.55 -29.16 -15.72
C ASP A 2 -3.36 -30.30 -15.08
N ARG A 3 -3.21 -30.53 -13.77
CA ARG A 3 -3.96 -31.55 -13.01
C ARG A 3 -5.24 -31.03 -12.37
N ALA A 4 -5.45 -29.71 -12.34
CA ALA A 4 -6.66 -29.08 -11.82
C ALA A 4 -7.75 -29.06 -12.89
N GLY A 5 -8.78 -29.89 -12.76
CA GLY A 5 -9.93 -29.95 -13.66
C GLY A 5 -10.90 -28.77 -13.47
N PHE A 6 -12.02 -28.81 -14.17
CA PHE A 6 -13.07 -27.78 -14.08
C PHE A 6 -13.71 -27.71 -12.69
N GLU A 7 -13.87 -28.84 -12.01
CA GLU A 7 -14.54 -28.94 -10.72
C GLU A 7 -13.97 -27.97 -9.67
N VAL A 8 -12.63 -27.83 -9.61
CA VAL A 8 -11.96 -26.92 -8.66
C VAL A 8 -11.88 -25.48 -9.15
N ARG A 9 -12.28 -25.21 -10.40
CA ARG A 9 -12.26 -23.87 -11.03
C ARG A 9 -13.64 -23.24 -11.11
N ASP A 10 -14.69 -24.03 -10.96
CA ASP A 10 -16.07 -23.58 -11.06
C ASP A 10 -16.51 -22.83 -9.81
N VAL A 11 -17.53 -21.99 -9.97
CA VAL A 11 -18.16 -21.30 -8.86
C VAL A 11 -19.14 -22.27 -8.17
N HIS A 12 -18.91 -22.51 -6.89
CA HIS A 12 -19.77 -23.34 -6.06
C HIS A 12 -20.74 -22.45 -5.26
N TYR A 13 -21.91 -22.96 -4.89
CA TYR A 13 -22.90 -22.17 -4.12
C TYR A 13 -22.34 -21.69 -2.77
N THR A 14 -21.40 -22.42 -2.16
CA THR A 14 -20.71 -22.03 -0.92
C THR A 14 -19.76 -20.83 -1.08
N HIS A 15 -19.47 -20.42 -2.31
CA HIS A 15 -18.69 -19.20 -2.59
C HIS A 15 -19.45 -17.92 -2.26
N TYR A 16 -20.77 -17.99 -2.15
CA TYR A 16 -21.61 -16.83 -1.91
C TYR A 16 -21.17 -16.05 -0.67
N GLY A 17 -20.89 -14.76 -0.85
CA GLY A 17 -20.41 -13.89 0.21
C GLY A 17 -18.99 -14.18 0.73
N ARG A 18 -18.30 -15.21 0.23
CA ARG A 18 -16.95 -15.62 0.65
C ARG A 18 -15.91 -15.38 -0.42
N LEU A 19 -16.10 -15.93 -1.60
CA LEU A 19 -15.22 -15.77 -2.75
C LEU A 19 -15.96 -15.10 -3.89
N CYS A 20 -15.34 -14.05 -4.47
CA CYS A 20 -15.92 -13.32 -5.59
C CYS A 20 -15.97 -14.21 -6.85
N PRO A 21 -17.13 -14.33 -7.51
CA PRO A 21 -17.24 -15.12 -8.73
C PRO A 21 -16.67 -14.40 -9.97
N ILE A 22 -16.46 -13.08 -9.89
CA ILE A 22 -16.05 -12.23 -11.01
C ILE A 22 -14.54 -12.05 -11.03
N GLU A 23 -13.91 -11.74 -9.90
CA GLU A 23 -12.49 -11.43 -9.83
C GLU A 23 -11.64 -12.71 -9.82
N THR A 24 -11.13 -13.09 -10.98
CA THR A 24 -10.20 -14.21 -11.19
C THR A 24 -9.28 -13.88 -12.37
N PRO A 25 -8.04 -14.40 -12.43
CA PRO A 25 -7.18 -14.22 -13.59
C PRO A 25 -7.78 -14.82 -14.87
N GLU A 26 -7.44 -14.25 -16.01
CA GLU A 26 -7.67 -14.84 -17.32
C GLU A 26 -6.58 -15.87 -17.63
N GLY A 27 -6.93 -16.96 -18.33
CA GLY A 27 -5.98 -17.95 -18.81
C GLY A 27 -5.79 -19.17 -17.90
N PRO A 28 -4.60 -19.78 -17.80
CA PRO A 28 -4.38 -21.07 -17.14
C PRO A 28 -4.71 -21.12 -15.65
N ASN A 29 -4.77 -19.98 -14.98
CA ASN A 29 -5.02 -19.87 -13.56
C ASN A 29 -6.49 -19.50 -13.23
N ILE A 30 -7.37 -19.45 -14.22
CA ILE A 30 -8.77 -19.11 -14.01
C ILE A 30 -9.41 -20.03 -12.96
N GLY A 31 -10.13 -19.44 -12.02
CA GLY A 31 -10.81 -20.16 -10.93
C GLY A 31 -9.89 -20.70 -9.83
N LEU A 32 -8.56 -20.76 -10.03
CA LEU A 32 -7.61 -21.22 -9.02
C LEU A 32 -7.13 -20.09 -8.10
N ILE A 33 -7.12 -18.87 -8.60
CA ILE A 33 -6.78 -17.67 -7.83
C ILE A 33 -8.05 -16.86 -7.70
N SER A 34 -8.51 -16.67 -6.48
CA SER A 34 -9.76 -15.99 -6.15
C SER A 34 -9.50 -14.87 -5.14
N SER A 35 -10.44 -13.95 -5.04
CA SER A 35 -10.41 -12.84 -4.07
C SER A 35 -11.57 -13.00 -3.09
N LEU A 36 -11.34 -12.60 -1.83
CA LEU A 36 -12.38 -12.54 -0.81
C LEU A 36 -13.43 -11.49 -1.17
N CYS A 37 -14.69 -11.77 -0.81
CA CYS A 37 -15.76 -10.78 -0.86
C CYS A 37 -15.55 -9.66 0.18
N ILE A 38 -16.23 -8.52 -0.01
CA ILE A 38 -16.04 -7.30 0.80
C ILE A 38 -16.21 -7.56 2.30
N TYR A 39 -17.22 -8.30 2.69
CA TYR A 39 -17.56 -8.56 4.11
C TYR A 39 -17.03 -9.89 4.63
N ALA A 40 -16.33 -10.68 3.81
CA ALA A 40 -15.78 -11.96 4.22
C ALA A 40 -14.66 -11.80 5.27
N LYS A 41 -14.65 -12.67 6.27
CA LYS A 41 -13.60 -12.77 7.29
C LYS A 41 -13.07 -14.19 7.35
N ILE A 42 -11.87 -14.35 7.88
CA ILE A 42 -11.27 -15.66 8.17
C ILE A 42 -11.32 -15.84 9.68
N ASN A 43 -11.90 -16.94 10.14
CA ASN A 43 -11.96 -17.26 11.57
C ASN A 43 -10.63 -17.84 12.08
N ASP A 44 -10.52 -18.04 13.39
CA ASP A 44 -9.28 -18.56 14.04
C ASP A 44 -8.92 -19.98 13.57
N LEU A 45 -9.87 -20.74 13.03
CA LEU A 45 -9.67 -22.07 12.46
C LEU A 45 -9.27 -22.05 10.97
N GLY A 46 -9.28 -20.87 10.33
CA GLY A 46 -8.91 -20.69 8.93
C GLY A 46 -10.07 -20.84 7.93
N PHE A 47 -11.32 -20.93 8.38
CA PHE A 47 -12.49 -20.95 7.50
C PHE A 47 -12.95 -19.54 7.15
N ILE A 48 -13.52 -19.39 5.94
CA ILE A 48 -14.07 -18.12 5.48
C ILE A 48 -15.51 -18.01 5.97
N GLU A 49 -15.82 -16.92 6.64
CA GLU A 49 -17.14 -16.59 7.17
C GLU A 49 -17.71 -15.36 6.46
N THR A 50 -19.03 -15.31 6.33
CA THR A 50 -19.75 -14.17 5.77
C THR A 50 -20.85 -13.73 6.74
N PRO A 51 -21.18 -12.41 6.80
CA PRO A 51 -22.15 -11.88 7.74
C PRO A 51 -23.58 -12.07 7.25
N TYR A 52 -24.48 -12.37 8.18
CA TYR A 52 -25.91 -12.45 7.97
C TYR A 52 -26.68 -11.76 9.10
N ARG A 53 -27.88 -11.25 8.77
CA ARG A 53 -28.86 -10.78 9.74
C ARG A 53 -29.79 -11.93 10.10
N LYS A 54 -30.12 -12.11 11.36
CA LYS A 54 -31.08 -13.11 11.78
C LYS A 54 -32.50 -12.67 11.46
N ALA A 55 -33.33 -13.61 11.06
CA ALA A 55 -34.75 -13.41 10.86
C ALA A 55 -35.54 -14.42 11.69
N GLU A 56 -36.52 -13.96 12.44
CA GLU A 56 -37.40 -14.80 13.25
C GLU A 56 -38.85 -14.41 13.00
N ASN A 57 -39.71 -15.40 12.68
CA ASN A 57 -41.16 -15.18 12.43
C ASN A 57 -41.45 -14.07 11.39
N GLY A 58 -40.65 -13.99 10.34
CA GLY A 58 -40.82 -13.00 9.27
C GLY A 58 -40.38 -11.57 9.62
N VAL A 59 -39.61 -11.38 10.71
CA VAL A 59 -39.02 -10.13 11.12
C VAL A 59 -37.50 -10.27 11.14
N VAL A 60 -36.81 -9.38 10.45
CA VAL A 60 -35.33 -9.31 10.38
C VAL A 60 -34.82 -8.36 11.46
N ASP A 61 -33.78 -8.77 12.15
CA ASP A 61 -33.06 -7.91 13.10
C ASP A 61 -32.21 -6.89 12.30
N LEU A 62 -32.55 -5.63 12.43
CA LEU A 62 -31.89 -4.53 11.73
C LEU A 62 -30.70 -3.95 12.50
N ASP A 63 -30.45 -4.43 13.72
CA ASP A 63 -29.33 -3.96 14.52
C ASP A 63 -28.00 -4.48 13.94
N ASN A 64 -27.07 -3.58 13.69
CA ASN A 64 -25.76 -3.93 13.13
C ASN A 64 -24.86 -4.66 14.14
N ASP A 65 -25.12 -4.52 15.44
CA ASP A 65 -24.37 -5.20 16.50
C ASP A 65 -24.75 -6.68 16.64
N HIS A 66 -25.91 -7.08 16.10
CA HIS A 66 -26.42 -8.45 16.14
C HIS A 66 -26.11 -9.27 14.86
N VAL A 67 -25.28 -8.76 13.97
CA VAL A 67 -24.86 -9.47 12.75
C VAL A 67 -24.03 -10.70 13.13
N VAL A 68 -24.39 -11.87 12.56
CA VAL A 68 -23.72 -13.13 12.82
C VAL A 68 -22.87 -13.54 11.62
N TYR A 69 -21.61 -13.87 11.89
CA TYR A 69 -20.71 -14.45 10.89
C TYR A 69 -20.87 -15.96 10.88
N MET A 70 -21.09 -16.54 9.70
CA MET A 70 -21.34 -17.96 9.52
C MET A 70 -20.40 -18.58 8.50
N THR A 71 -19.99 -19.81 8.79
CA THR A 71 -19.27 -20.67 7.85
C THR A 71 -20.24 -21.23 6.81
N ALA A 72 -19.71 -21.83 5.73
CA ALA A 72 -20.55 -22.44 4.70
C ALA A 72 -21.37 -23.61 5.25
N GLU A 73 -20.83 -24.41 6.18
CA GLU A 73 -21.50 -25.54 6.81
C GLU A 73 -22.70 -25.13 7.68
N ASP A 74 -22.52 -24.01 8.42
CA ASP A 74 -23.59 -23.49 9.27
C ASP A 74 -24.72 -22.87 8.45
N GLU A 75 -24.36 -22.18 7.35
CA GLU A 75 -25.32 -21.56 6.42
C GLU A 75 -26.16 -22.58 5.68
N GLU A 76 -25.59 -23.73 5.28
CA GLU A 76 -26.25 -24.75 4.46
C GLU A 76 -27.58 -25.22 5.05
N LYS A 77 -27.72 -25.19 6.37
CA LYS A 77 -28.93 -25.61 7.10
C LYS A 77 -30.00 -24.52 7.17
N SER A 78 -29.72 -23.31 6.69
CA SER A 78 -30.56 -22.14 6.87
C SER A 78 -31.12 -21.63 5.55
N THR A 79 -32.36 -21.10 5.60
CA THR A 79 -32.98 -20.42 4.47
C THR A 79 -32.64 -18.95 4.50
N VAL A 80 -31.92 -18.45 3.49
CA VAL A 80 -31.36 -17.10 3.43
C VAL A 80 -32.13 -16.24 2.45
N ALA A 81 -32.70 -15.12 2.91
CA ALA A 81 -33.33 -14.10 2.05
C ALA A 81 -32.32 -13.20 1.38
N GLN A 82 -32.64 -12.69 0.19
CA GLN A 82 -31.80 -11.72 -0.52
C GLN A 82 -31.79 -10.37 0.19
N GLY A 83 -30.65 -9.67 0.17
CA GLY A 83 -30.47 -8.37 0.80
C GLY A 83 -31.33 -7.23 0.25
N ASN A 84 -31.89 -7.38 -0.97
CA ASN A 84 -32.79 -6.41 -1.60
C ASN A 84 -34.30 -6.71 -1.36
N ALA A 85 -34.61 -7.69 -0.51
CA ALA A 85 -36.01 -7.99 -0.18
C ALA A 85 -36.64 -6.78 0.56
N PRO A 86 -37.84 -6.30 0.12
CA PRO A 86 -38.43 -5.12 0.72
C PRO A 86 -38.91 -5.40 2.16
N LEU A 87 -38.40 -4.59 3.09
CA LEU A 87 -38.73 -4.62 4.52
C LEU A 87 -39.50 -3.37 4.93
N ASP A 88 -40.33 -3.48 5.94
CA ASP A 88 -40.94 -2.36 6.64
C ASP A 88 -39.91 -1.76 7.65
N LYS A 89 -40.20 -0.57 8.18
CA LYS A 89 -39.36 0.11 9.20
C LYS A 89 -39.04 -0.74 10.43
N ASN A 90 -39.86 -1.73 10.72
CA ASN A 90 -39.72 -2.66 11.84
C ASN A 90 -38.99 -3.97 11.44
N GLY A 91 -38.40 -4.06 10.24
CA GLY A 91 -37.72 -5.26 9.78
C GLY A 91 -38.65 -6.37 9.27
N LYS A 92 -39.97 -6.13 9.13
CA LYS A 92 -40.91 -7.15 8.65
C LYS A 92 -40.95 -7.18 7.12
N PHE A 93 -40.95 -8.39 6.52
CA PHE A 93 -41.12 -8.54 5.07
C PHE A 93 -42.50 -8.03 4.61
N ILE A 94 -42.50 -7.14 3.60
CA ILE A 94 -43.72 -6.56 3.04
C ILE A 94 -44.45 -7.58 2.15
N ARG A 95 -43.71 -8.45 1.46
CA ARG A 95 -44.26 -9.42 0.52
C ARG A 95 -44.57 -10.74 1.23
N ASN A 96 -45.72 -11.35 0.90
CA ASN A 96 -46.12 -12.67 1.41
C ASN A 96 -45.31 -13.84 0.84
N LYS A 97 -44.50 -13.60 -0.18
CA LYS A 97 -43.56 -14.55 -0.79
C LYS A 97 -42.24 -13.87 -1.02
N VAL A 98 -41.18 -14.48 -0.51
CA VAL A 98 -39.81 -13.94 -0.58
C VAL A 98 -38.94 -14.94 -1.33
N LYS A 99 -38.10 -14.41 -2.23
CA LYS A 99 -37.05 -15.23 -2.86
C LYS A 99 -35.98 -15.51 -1.83
N ALA A 100 -35.64 -16.77 -1.64
CA ALA A 100 -34.62 -17.20 -0.71
C ALA A 100 -33.61 -18.11 -1.41
N ARG A 101 -32.52 -18.37 -0.74
CA ARG A 101 -31.49 -19.35 -1.12
C ARG A 101 -31.49 -20.45 -0.05
N TYR A 102 -31.51 -21.70 -0.49
CA TYR A 102 -31.37 -22.87 0.35
C TYR A 102 -30.49 -23.88 -0.39
N GLU A 103 -29.32 -24.20 0.16
CA GLU A 103 -28.29 -24.99 -0.53
C GLU A 103 -27.99 -24.41 -1.95
N ALA A 104 -28.17 -25.22 -2.98
CA ALA A 104 -27.98 -24.85 -4.39
C ALA A 104 -29.26 -24.32 -5.07
N ASP A 105 -30.39 -24.31 -4.39
CA ASP A 105 -31.72 -23.96 -4.95
C ASP A 105 -32.13 -22.52 -4.54
N PHE A 106 -33.02 -21.94 -5.33
CA PHE A 106 -33.61 -20.62 -5.10
C PHE A 106 -35.14 -20.69 -4.92
N PRO A 107 -35.61 -21.24 -3.80
CA PRO A 107 -37.03 -21.36 -3.54
C PRO A 107 -37.70 -20.01 -3.26
N VAL A 108 -39.00 -19.93 -3.53
CA VAL A 108 -39.84 -18.82 -3.11
C VAL A 108 -40.67 -19.28 -1.91
N VAL A 109 -40.32 -18.74 -0.73
CA VAL A 109 -40.85 -19.20 0.56
C VAL A 109 -41.72 -18.13 1.24
N ALA A 110 -42.47 -18.55 2.25
CA ALA A 110 -43.19 -17.64 3.13
C ALA A 110 -42.18 -16.95 4.08
N PRO A 111 -42.43 -15.70 4.54
CA PRO A 111 -41.56 -14.98 5.45
C PRO A 111 -41.19 -15.71 6.71
N ASP A 112 -42.09 -16.53 7.24
CA ASP A 112 -41.91 -17.30 8.49
C ASP A 112 -40.89 -18.45 8.36
N GLN A 113 -40.51 -18.80 7.12
CA GLN A 113 -39.55 -19.88 6.82
C GLN A 113 -38.13 -19.32 6.59
N ILE A 114 -37.94 -18.04 6.75
CA ILE A 114 -36.64 -17.38 6.55
C ILE A 114 -35.91 -17.33 7.88
N ASP A 115 -34.69 -17.87 7.91
CA ASP A 115 -33.84 -17.92 9.10
C ASP A 115 -32.83 -16.75 9.09
N LEU A 116 -32.35 -16.41 7.90
CA LEU A 116 -31.28 -15.41 7.70
C LEU A 116 -31.59 -14.45 6.54
N MET A 117 -30.98 -13.29 6.56
CA MET A 117 -31.01 -12.35 5.44
C MET A 117 -29.61 -11.82 5.15
N ASP A 118 -29.28 -11.64 3.88
CA ASP A 118 -28.03 -11.00 3.46
C ASP A 118 -27.94 -9.56 4.00
N VAL A 119 -26.74 -9.13 4.40
CA VAL A 119 -26.51 -7.77 4.94
C VAL A 119 -26.65 -6.73 3.83
N SER A 120 -26.13 -7.04 2.64
CA SER A 120 -26.16 -6.15 1.47
C SER A 120 -26.13 -6.96 0.17
N PRO A 121 -26.75 -6.48 -0.92
CA PRO A 121 -26.63 -7.08 -2.24
C PRO A 121 -25.18 -7.12 -2.76
N SER A 122 -24.33 -6.18 -2.35
CA SER A 122 -22.91 -6.11 -2.72
C SER A 122 -22.04 -7.18 -2.07
N GLN A 123 -22.59 -7.98 -1.18
CA GLN A 123 -21.89 -9.00 -0.40
C GLN A 123 -21.14 -10.04 -1.26
N ILE A 124 -21.61 -10.29 -2.47
CA ILE A 124 -21.05 -11.28 -3.40
C ILE A 124 -19.78 -10.81 -4.12
N ALA A 125 -19.50 -9.53 -4.13
CA ALA A 125 -18.42 -8.92 -4.91
C ALA A 125 -17.16 -8.74 -4.07
N SER A 126 -16.01 -8.85 -4.72
CA SER A 126 -14.72 -8.41 -4.16
C SER A 126 -14.61 -6.89 -4.19
N ILE A 127 -13.57 -6.35 -3.55
CA ILE A 127 -13.28 -4.90 -3.54
C ILE A 127 -13.15 -4.35 -4.98
N ALA A 128 -12.37 -5.02 -5.84
CA ALA A 128 -12.17 -4.57 -7.20
C ALA A 128 -13.47 -4.60 -8.03
N ALA A 129 -14.26 -5.66 -7.90
CA ALA A 129 -15.57 -5.74 -8.57
C ALA A 129 -16.55 -4.68 -8.04
N ALA A 130 -16.52 -4.39 -6.74
CA ALA A 130 -17.39 -3.40 -6.13
C ALA A 130 -17.01 -1.94 -6.43
N LEU A 131 -15.86 -1.68 -7.03
CA LEU A 131 -15.45 -0.37 -7.53
C LEU A 131 -15.99 -0.05 -8.93
N ILE A 132 -16.64 -1.00 -9.60
CA ILE A 132 -17.21 -0.81 -10.93
C ILE A 132 -18.61 -0.19 -10.79
N PRO A 133 -18.85 1.07 -11.18
CA PRO A 133 -20.19 1.63 -11.17
C PRO A 133 -21.06 0.95 -12.23
N PHE A 134 -22.36 0.79 -11.98
CA PHE A 134 -23.28 0.10 -12.88
C PHE A 134 -22.85 -1.33 -13.25
N LEU A 135 -22.21 -2.04 -12.32
CA LEU A 135 -21.77 -3.42 -12.52
C LEU A 135 -22.92 -4.36 -12.95
N GLU A 136 -24.13 -4.14 -12.45
CA GLU A 136 -25.34 -4.89 -12.76
C GLU A 136 -25.76 -4.80 -14.25
N HIS A 137 -25.25 -3.82 -14.97
CA HIS A 137 -25.52 -3.59 -16.39
C HIS A 137 -24.42 -4.12 -17.32
N ASP A 138 -23.35 -4.67 -16.75
CA ASP A 138 -22.21 -5.20 -17.49
C ASP A 138 -22.23 -6.75 -17.49
N ASP A 139 -21.79 -7.32 -18.62
CA ASP A 139 -21.54 -8.75 -18.69
C ASP A 139 -20.40 -9.18 -17.73
N ALA A 140 -20.56 -10.36 -17.12
CA ALA A 140 -19.61 -10.87 -16.14
C ALA A 140 -18.18 -11.01 -16.70
N ASN A 141 -18.02 -11.39 -17.97
CA ASN A 141 -16.72 -11.49 -18.62
C ASN A 141 -16.02 -10.12 -18.70
N ARG A 142 -16.79 -9.06 -18.95
CA ARG A 142 -16.24 -7.69 -19.01
C ARG A 142 -15.97 -7.12 -17.63
N ALA A 143 -16.79 -7.42 -16.65
CA ALA A 143 -16.53 -7.09 -15.25
C ALA A 143 -15.25 -7.77 -14.73
N LEU A 144 -14.99 -9.03 -15.10
CA LEU A 144 -13.74 -9.73 -14.82
C LEU A 144 -12.53 -8.98 -15.40
N MET A 145 -12.60 -8.57 -16.67
CA MET A 145 -11.53 -7.79 -17.30
C MET A 145 -11.34 -6.43 -16.61
N GLY A 146 -12.42 -5.73 -16.28
CA GLY A 146 -12.39 -4.44 -15.59
C GLY A 146 -11.74 -4.52 -14.21
N SER A 147 -12.15 -5.49 -13.39
CA SER A 147 -11.57 -5.70 -12.06
C SER A 147 -10.08 -6.04 -12.12
N ASN A 148 -9.66 -6.87 -13.09
CA ASN A 148 -8.26 -7.20 -13.30
C ASN A 148 -7.42 -5.98 -13.74
N MET A 149 -7.97 -5.13 -14.62
CA MET A 149 -7.28 -3.93 -15.11
C MET A 149 -7.17 -2.83 -14.06
N MET A 150 -8.13 -2.65 -13.18
CA MET A 150 -8.02 -1.69 -12.08
C MET A 150 -6.82 -2.00 -11.16
N ARG A 151 -6.49 -3.27 -10.96
CA ARG A 151 -5.30 -3.68 -10.19
C ARG A 151 -3.97 -3.37 -10.88
N GLN A 152 -3.98 -3.06 -12.17
CA GLN A 152 -2.80 -2.71 -12.98
C GLN A 152 -2.65 -1.20 -13.21
N ALA A 153 -3.50 -0.39 -12.60
CA ALA A 153 -3.45 1.06 -12.76
C ALA A 153 -2.14 1.63 -12.22
N VAL A 154 -1.48 2.44 -13.03
CA VAL A 154 -0.23 3.12 -12.67
C VAL A 154 -0.55 4.37 -11.85
N PRO A 155 0.06 4.58 -10.67
CA PRO A 155 -0.10 5.82 -9.92
C PRO A 155 0.35 7.02 -10.73
N LEU A 156 -0.50 8.03 -10.83
CA LEU A 156 -0.24 9.24 -11.61
C LEU A 156 0.42 10.32 -10.78
N LEU A 157 1.08 11.27 -11.44
CA LEU A 157 1.68 12.43 -10.79
C LEU A 157 0.62 13.31 -10.09
N ARG A 158 -0.54 13.44 -10.72
CA ARG A 158 -1.74 14.10 -10.16
C ARG A 158 -2.92 13.17 -10.35
N ASN A 159 -3.47 12.70 -9.27
CA ASN A 159 -4.65 11.84 -9.27
C ASN A 159 -5.92 12.70 -9.35
N GLU A 160 -7.05 12.08 -9.68
CA GLU A 160 -8.37 12.70 -9.67
C GLU A 160 -9.39 11.66 -9.25
N ALA A 161 -10.17 11.97 -8.22
CA ALA A 161 -11.22 11.11 -7.75
C ALA A 161 -12.34 10.99 -8.80
N PRO A 162 -12.95 9.81 -8.97
CA PRO A 162 -14.00 9.62 -9.95
C PRO A 162 -15.23 10.47 -9.62
N ILE A 163 -15.85 11.05 -10.64
CA ILE A 163 -17.13 11.79 -10.50
C ILE A 163 -18.23 10.78 -10.19
N VAL A 164 -18.21 9.62 -10.87
CA VAL A 164 -19.14 8.52 -10.63
C VAL A 164 -18.37 7.40 -9.93
N GLY A 165 -18.67 7.19 -8.66
CA GLY A 165 -18.11 6.12 -7.83
C GLY A 165 -19.17 5.19 -7.30
N THR A 166 -18.78 4.21 -6.47
CA THR A 166 -19.67 3.26 -5.83
C THR A 166 -19.89 3.56 -4.34
N GLY A 167 -19.17 4.54 -3.78
CA GLY A 167 -19.26 4.94 -2.38
C GLY A 167 -18.32 4.21 -1.44
N ILE A 168 -17.62 3.16 -1.87
CA ILE A 168 -16.66 2.42 -1.04
C ILE A 168 -15.24 2.97 -1.10
N GLU A 169 -14.96 3.90 -2.01
CA GLU A 169 -13.63 4.43 -2.28
C GLU A 169 -12.97 5.05 -1.04
N GLY A 170 -13.74 5.81 -0.26
CA GLY A 170 -13.25 6.45 0.97
C GLY A 170 -12.93 5.43 2.07
N GLN A 171 -13.84 4.48 2.31
CA GLN A 171 -13.64 3.42 3.30
C GLN A 171 -12.43 2.56 2.95
N LEU A 172 -12.27 2.23 1.67
CA LEU A 172 -11.15 1.42 1.18
C LEU A 172 -9.79 2.07 1.49
N ILE A 173 -9.69 3.39 1.30
CA ILE A 173 -8.44 4.11 1.60
C ILE A 173 -8.17 4.17 3.10
N GLN A 174 -9.18 4.38 3.93
CA GLN A 174 -9.03 4.36 5.39
C GLN A 174 -8.55 2.99 5.87
N ASP A 175 -9.14 1.91 5.40
CA ASP A 175 -8.81 0.54 5.80
C ASP A 175 -7.45 0.09 5.26
N SER A 176 -7.02 0.59 4.11
CA SER A 176 -5.71 0.29 3.52
C SER A 176 -4.53 0.87 4.30
N ARG A 177 -4.76 1.90 5.13
CA ARG A 177 -3.75 2.64 5.90
C ARG A 177 -2.58 3.16 5.04
N THR A 178 -2.83 3.43 3.78
CA THR A 178 -1.82 3.99 2.86
C THR A 178 -1.58 5.46 3.11
N GLN A 179 -2.55 6.15 3.70
CA GLN A 179 -2.45 7.56 4.09
C GLN A 179 -2.13 7.68 5.58
N ILE A 180 -1.49 8.78 5.92
CA ILE A 180 -1.23 9.14 7.31
C ILE A 180 -2.47 9.83 7.85
N VAL A 181 -2.99 9.33 8.96
CA VAL A 181 -4.16 9.87 9.65
C VAL A 181 -3.79 10.34 11.05
N ALA A 182 -4.52 11.32 11.57
CA ALA A 182 -4.34 11.79 12.94
C ALA A 182 -4.82 10.73 13.94
N GLU A 183 -3.99 10.39 14.91
CA GLU A 183 -4.30 9.42 15.98
C GLU A 183 -5.20 10.01 17.08
N GLY A 184 -5.24 11.34 17.20
CA GLY A 184 -6.01 12.05 18.19
C GLY A 184 -6.35 13.47 17.75
N ASN A 185 -7.07 14.18 18.61
CA ASN A 185 -7.31 15.61 18.44
C ASN A 185 -6.04 16.39 18.76
N GLY A 186 -5.72 17.42 17.97
CA GLY A 186 -4.51 18.17 18.20
C GLY A 186 -4.35 19.37 17.29
N LYS A 187 -3.13 19.92 17.28
CA LYS A 187 -2.78 21.07 16.46
C LYS A 187 -1.47 20.80 15.71
N VAL A 188 -1.45 21.11 14.42
CA VAL A 188 -0.26 20.99 13.58
C VAL A 188 0.75 22.07 13.96
N THR A 189 1.96 21.65 14.40
CA THR A 189 3.03 22.54 14.82
C THR A 189 4.01 22.85 13.69
N TYR A 190 4.27 21.87 12.85
CA TYR A 190 5.21 21.98 11.73
C TYR A 190 4.77 21.15 10.53
N VAL A 191 4.95 21.69 9.33
CA VAL A 191 4.68 20.99 8.05
C VAL A 191 5.74 21.40 7.05
N ASP A 192 6.35 20.41 6.41
CA ASP A 192 7.14 20.57 5.18
C ASP A 192 6.83 19.40 4.21
N ALA A 193 7.57 19.31 3.12
CA ALA A 193 7.38 18.27 2.11
C ALA A 193 7.67 16.84 2.65
N ASP A 194 8.52 16.73 3.67
CA ASP A 194 9.06 15.46 4.14
C ASP A 194 8.43 14.99 5.45
N LYS A 195 7.84 15.91 6.21
CA LYS A 195 7.32 15.60 7.55
C LYS A 195 6.22 16.53 8.04
N ILE A 196 5.37 15.97 8.89
CA ILE A 196 4.33 16.67 9.63
C ILE A 196 4.57 16.45 11.12
N ARG A 197 4.49 17.49 11.95
CA ARG A 197 4.48 17.38 13.41
C ARG A 197 3.16 17.87 13.94
N ILE A 198 2.59 17.08 14.83
CA ILE A 198 1.30 17.36 15.47
C ILE A 198 1.49 17.28 16.98
N LYS A 199 1.03 18.29 17.67
CA LYS A 199 0.88 18.26 19.12
C LYS A 199 -0.54 17.86 19.45
N TYR A 200 -0.69 16.66 20.01
CA TYR A 200 -1.99 16.11 20.40
C TYR A 200 -2.47 16.67 21.74
N ASP A 201 -3.78 16.88 21.82
CA ASP A 201 -4.44 17.26 23.05
C ASP A 201 -4.60 16.02 23.93
N ARG A 202 -3.85 15.98 25.02
CA ARG A 202 -3.90 14.89 26.00
C ARG A 202 -4.54 15.40 27.30
N SER A 203 -5.30 14.56 27.98
CA SER A 203 -5.71 14.85 29.34
C SER A 203 -4.48 14.92 30.26
N LYS A 204 -4.60 15.59 31.40
CA LYS A 204 -3.47 15.67 32.35
C LYS A 204 -3.03 14.28 32.83
N GLU A 205 -3.97 13.35 32.95
CA GLU A 205 -3.70 11.96 33.32
C GLU A 205 -2.98 11.21 32.23
N GLU A 206 -3.44 11.34 30.99
CA GLU A 206 -2.79 10.71 29.82
C GLU A 206 -1.38 11.24 29.58
N ASP A 207 -1.17 12.55 29.72
CA ASP A 207 0.16 13.14 29.60
C ASP A 207 1.08 12.67 30.72
N PHE A 208 0.53 12.49 31.94
CA PHE A 208 1.30 11.98 33.05
C PHE A 208 1.73 10.51 32.87
N ILE A 209 0.86 9.62 32.42
CA ILE A 209 1.16 8.19 32.24
C ILE A 209 1.92 7.88 30.92
N SER A 210 2.01 8.82 29.99
CA SER A 210 2.72 8.65 28.72
C SER A 210 4.24 8.82 28.92
N PHE A 211 5.03 8.00 28.18
CA PHE A 211 6.50 8.13 28.05
C PHE A 211 6.90 8.76 26.72
N GLU A 212 5.93 9.15 25.93
CA GLU A 212 6.14 9.80 24.64
C GLU A 212 5.82 11.27 24.71
N SER A 213 6.49 12.05 23.88
CA SER A 213 6.14 13.46 23.68
C SER A 213 4.70 13.58 23.19
N ALA A 214 3.98 14.60 23.65
CA ALA A 214 2.67 14.95 23.07
C ALA A 214 2.79 15.40 21.61
N GLU A 215 4.00 15.74 21.16
CA GLU A 215 4.31 16.08 19.77
C GLU A 215 4.84 14.84 19.05
N GLN A 216 4.09 14.40 18.01
CA GLN A 216 4.47 13.29 17.15
C GLN A 216 4.91 13.80 15.78
N GLU A 217 5.94 13.15 15.23
CA GLU A 217 6.49 13.43 13.90
C GLU A 217 6.13 12.30 12.94
N TYR A 218 5.44 12.65 11.86
CA TYR A 218 5.11 11.74 10.76
C TYR A 218 6.00 12.05 9.56
N LYS A 219 6.79 11.08 9.13
CA LYS A 219 7.60 11.17 7.92
C LYS A 219 6.78 10.79 6.70
N LEU A 220 6.88 11.61 5.66
CA LEU A 220 6.21 11.39 4.38
C LEU A 220 7.16 10.68 3.42
N PRO A 221 6.83 9.47 2.91
CA PRO A 221 7.62 8.83 1.87
C PRO A 221 7.58 9.68 0.58
N LYS A 222 8.75 9.93 0.01
CA LYS A 222 8.93 10.71 -1.22
C LYS A 222 9.57 9.84 -2.29
N PHE A 223 8.87 9.67 -3.43
CA PHE A 223 9.35 8.92 -4.60
C PHE A 223 9.97 7.55 -4.27
N GLN A 224 9.41 6.88 -3.26
CA GLN A 224 9.85 5.55 -2.88
C GLN A 224 9.47 4.54 -3.95
N ARG A 225 10.44 3.75 -4.42
CA ARG A 225 10.21 2.72 -5.43
C ARG A 225 9.34 1.59 -4.90
N THR A 226 8.38 1.15 -5.73
CA THR A 226 7.62 -0.09 -5.52
C THR A 226 8.24 -1.26 -6.32
N ASN A 227 7.78 -2.49 -6.07
CA ASN A 227 8.25 -3.67 -6.80
C ASN A 227 7.97 -3.61 -8.31
N GLN A 228 6.98 -2.83 -8.74
CA GLN A 228 6.62 -2.62 -10.15
C GLN A 228 7.30 -1.39 -10.76
N ASN A 229 8.32 -0.84 -10.11
CA ASN A 229 9.04 0.37 -10.53
C ASN A 229 8.16 1.64 -10.57
N THR A 230 7.00 1.63 -9.96
CA THR A 230 6.19 2.82 -9.70
C THR A 230 6.64 3.51 -8.42
N THR A 231 6.08 4.66 -8.09
CA THR A 231 6.51 5.45 -6.93
C THR A 231 5.40 5.70 -5.95
N ILE A 232 5.74 5.66 -4.67
CA ILE A 232 4.92 6.16 -3.58
C ILE A 232 5.41 7.56 -3.25
N ASP A 233 4.54 8.55 -3.38
CA ASP A 233 4.81 9.96 -3.05
C ASP A 233 3.63 10.52 -2.27
N LEU A 234 3.83 10.85 -0.99
CA LEU A 234 2.81 11.47 -0.15
C LEU A 234 3.07 12.97 -0.01
N ARG A 235 2.00 13.74 -0.03
CA ARG A 235 2.01 15.20 0.13
C ARG A 235 1.18 15.59 1.33
N PRO A 236 1.61 16.56 2.15
CA PRO A 236 0.80 17.07 3.24
C PRO A 236 -0.38 17.87 2.69
N ILE A 237 -1.57 17.68 3.24
CA ILE A 237 -2.77 18.46 2.94
C ILE A 237 -3.10 19.46 4.03
N VAL A 238 -2.56 19.25 5.24
CA VAL A 238 -2.76 20.12 6.39
C VAL A 238 -1.77 21.29 6.41
N ARG A 239 -2.15 22.38 7.06
CA ARG A 239 -1.32 23.58 7.18
C ARG A 239 -0.84 23.78 8.62
N LYS A 240 0.30 24.44 8.79
CA LYS A 240 0.81 24.81 10.10
C LYS A 240 -0.21 25.63 10.87
N GLY A 241 -0.50 25.24 12.11
CA GLY A 241 -1.47 25.89 12.98
C GLY A 241 -2.90 25.39 12.87
N GLU A 242 -3.19 24.51 11.93
CA GLU A 242 -4.50 23.88 11.74
C GLU A 242 -4.82 22.92 12.90
N LYS A 243 -6.09 22.89 13.31
CA LYS A 243 -6.59 21.91 14.27
C LYS A 243 -6.99 20.65 13.52
N VAL A 244 -6.59 19.51 14.04
CA VAL A 244 -6.89 18.19 13.46
C VAL A 244 -7.73 17.38 14.45
N VAL A 245 -8.58 16.52 13.90
CA VAL A 245 -9.46 15.63 14.65
C VAL A 245 -8.99 14.19 14.44
N LYS A 246 -9.21 13.33 15.43
CA LYS A 246 -8.90 11.89 15.31
C LYS A 246 -9.50 11.28 14.05
N GLY A 247 -8.67 10.57 13.28
CA GLY A 247 -9.06 9.96 12.01
C GLY A 247 -9.01 10.90 10.80
N GLN A 248 -8.68 12.19 10.98
CA GLN A 248 -8.49 13.13 9.86
C GLN A 248 -7.26 12.76 9.05
N ILE A 249 -7.39 12.78 7.73
CA ILE A 249 -6.30 12.49 6.79
C ILE A 249 -5.33 13.67 6.78
N LEU A 250 -4.04 13.38 6.91
CA LEU A 250 -2.96 14.37 6.98
C LEU A 250 -2.16 14.47 5.69
N SER A 251 -2.14 13.39 4.90
CA SER A 251 -1.36 13.31 3.68
C SER A 251 -2.19 12.73 2.54
N GLU A 252 -1.84 13.11 1.33
CA GLU A 252 -2.48 12.68 0.09
C GLU A 252 -1.42 12.28 -0.93
N GLY A 253 -1.80 11.50 -1.92
CA GLY A 253 -0.94 10.98 -2.99
C GLY A 253 -1.09 9.48 -3.13
N TYR A 254 -0.30 8.87 -4.01
CA TYR A 254 -0.35 7.44 -4.28
C TYR A 254 -1.76 6.93 -4.60
N ALA A 255 -2.31 7.41 -5.74
CA ALA A 255 -3.65 7.07 -6.22
C ALA A 255 -4.79 7.46 -5.28
N THR A 256 -4.67 8.58 -4.60
CA THR A 256 -5.71 9.12 -3.71
C THR A 256 -5.93 10.62 -3.94
N GLU A 257 -7.16 11.07 -3.77
CA GLU A 257 -7.55 12.47 -3.77
C GLU A 257 -8.69 12.69 -2.79
N ASN A 258 -8.58 13.68 -1.91
CA ASN A 258 -9.57 14.01 -0.87
C ASN A 258 -10.00 12.81 -0.01
N GLY A 259 -9.10 11.86 0.24
CA GLY A 259 -9.40 10.65 1.01
C GLY A 259 -10.15 9.56 0.24
N GLU A 260 -10.34 9.71 -1.05
CA GLU A 260 -10.96 8.72 -1.93
C GLU A 260 -9.93 8.09 -2.86
N LEU A 261 -10.17 6.86 -3.28
CA LEU A 261 -9.34 6.17 -4.26
C LEU A 261 -9.46 6.86 -5.63
N ALA A 262 -8.33 7.24 -6.20
CA ALA A 262 -8.21 7.92 -7.49
C ALA A 262 -7.21 7.17 -8.39
N LEU A 263 -7.70 6.19 -9.14
CA LEU A 263 -6.85 5.34 -10.01
C LEU A 263 -6.53 6.00 -11.36
N GLY A 264 -7.27 7.02 -11.77
CA GLY A 264 -7.14 7.61 -13.10
C GLY A 264 -7.57 9.08 -13.16
N LYS A 265 -8.18 9.44 -14.28
CA LYS A 265 -8.66 10.78 -14.59
C LYS A 265 -10.07 10.76 -15.18
N ASN A 266 -10.83 11.80 -14.93
CA ASN A 266 -12.13 12.03 -15.56
C ASN A 266 -11.92 12.74 -16.90
N LEU A 267 -12.36 12.12 -18.00
CA LEU A 267 -12.20 12.63 -19.36
C LEU A 267 -13.54 12.87 -20.02
N LYS A 268 -13.65 13.91 -20.88
CA LYS A 268 -14.77 14.06 -21.79
C LYS A 268 -14.65 13.07 -22.93
N VAL A 269 -15.63 12.15 -23.03
CA VAL A 269 -15.64 11.05 -24.01
C VAL A 269 -16.61 11.33 -25.13
N ALA A 270 -16.22 11.05 -26.37
CA ALA A 270 -17.12 10.93 -27.51
C ALA A 270 -17.10 9.51 -28.08
N TYR A 271 -18.28 8.92 -28.23
CA TYR A 271 -18.46 7.62 -28.88
C TYR A 271 -18.87 7.82 -30.34
N ILE A 272 -17.90 8.03 -31.22
CA ILE A 272 -18.10 8.23 -32.66
C ILE A 272 -17.00 7.54 -33.47
N PRO A 273 -17.29 6.98 -34.66
CA PRO A 273 -16.26 6.59 -35.62
C PRO A 273 -15.51 7.85 -36.08
N TRP A 274 -14.18 7.86 -36.00
CA TRP A 274 -13.44 9.07 -36.31
C TRP A 274 -12.28 8.81 -37.28
N LYS A 275 -12.47 9.13 -38.54
CA LYS A 275 -11.47 9.08 -39.63
C LYS A 275 -10.70 7.75 -39.71
N GLY A 276 -11.25 6.65 -39.18
CA GLY A 276 -10.60 5.33 -39.14
C GLY A 276 -9.53 5.16 -38.06
N TYR A 277 -9.18 6.22 -37.31
CA TYR A 277 -8.11 6.14 -36.30
C TYR A 277 -8.53 5.42 -35.01
N ASN A 278 -9.83 5.24 -34.79
CA ASN A 278 -10.37 4.48 -33.66
C ASN A 278 -11.02 3.15 -34.08
N TYR A 279 -10.51 2.55 -35.17
CA TYR A 279 -10.93 1.23 -35.62
C TYR A 279 -10.69 0.18 -34.52
N GLU A 280 -11.67 -0.71 -34.31
CA GLU A 280 -11.66 -1.69 -33.21
C GLU A 280 -11.50 -1.01 -31.84
N ASP A 281 -10.46 -1.37 -31.07
CA ASP A 281 -10.15 -0.86 -29.73
C ASP A 281 -9.12 0.28 -29.74
N ALA A 282 -8.86 0.89 -30.88
CA ALA A 282 -7.94 2.01 -30.97
C ALA A 282 -8.56 3.27 -30.35
N ILE A 283 -7.74 4.03 -29.66
CA ILE A 283 -8.13 5.23 -28.91
C ILE A 283 -7.48 6.46 -29.52
N VAL A 284 -8.25 7.51 -29.73
CA VAL A 284 -7.74 8.82 -30.14
C VAL A 284 -7.80 9.76 -28.93
N LEU A 285 -6.68 10.41 -28.64
CA LEU A 285 -6.54 11.34 -27.51
C LEU A 285 -6.31 12.76 -27.99
N SER A 286 -6.78 13.72 -27.20
CA SER A 286 -6.46 15.13 -27.34
C SER A 286 -5.01 15.41 -26.86
N GLU A 287 -4.30 16.30 -27.56
CA GLU A 287 -2.99 16.80 -27.13
C GLU A 287 -3.03 17.49 -25.75
N ARG A 288 -4.20 18.01 -25.35
CA ARG A 288 -4.39 18.59 -24.01
C ARG A 288 -3.95 17.64 -22.90
N ILE A 289 -4.26 16.35 -23.02
CA ILE A 289 -3.93 15.31 -22.04
C ILE A 289 -2.42 15.21 -21.81
N VAL A 290 -1.64 15.30 -22.89
CA VAL A 290 -0.17 15.23 -22.82
C VAL A 290 0.42 16.54 -22.31
N ARG A 291 -0.12 17.68 -22.75
CA ARG A 291 0.34 19.02 -22.39
C ARG A 291 0.13 19.32 -20.92
N GLU A 292 -1.03 18.94 -20.37
CA GLU A 292 -1.42 19.16 -18.97
C GLU A 292 -0.94 18.05 -18.02
N ASP A 293 -0.13 17.12 -18.50
CA ASP A 293 0.43 16.00 -17.70
C ASP A 293 -0.65 15.15 -16.99
N MET A 294 -1.82 14.96 -17.63
CA MET A 294 -2.95 14.27 -16.98
C MET A 294 -2.68 12.80 -16.66
N PHE A 295 -1.94 12.09 -17.53
CA PHE A 295 -1.54 10.69 -17.33
C PHE A 295 -0.03 10.53 -17.19
N THR A 296 0.66 11.53 -16.73
CA THR A 296 2.09 11.46 -16.47
C THR A 296 2.35 10.69 -15.18
N SER A 297 3.30 9.77 -15.22
CA SER A 297 3.72 8.94 -14.09
C SER A 297 5.22 9.02 -13.88
N VAL A 298 5.64 8.80 -12.62
CA VAL A 298 7.06 8.73 -12.26
C VAL A 298 7.41 7.27 -11.99
N HIS A 299 8.47 6.80 -12.64
CA HIS A 299 8.97 5.45 -12.48
C HIS A 299 10.39 5.50 -11.94
N VAL A 300 10.70 4.66 -10.97
CA VAL A 300 12.05 4.49 -10.43
C VAL A 300 12.57 3.12 -10.81
N VAL A 301 13.61 3.08 -11.62
CA VAL A 301 14.26 1.86 -12.07
C VAL A 301 15.48 1.60 -11.21
N GLU A 302 15.60 0.41 -10.66
CA GLU A 302 16.79 -0.04 -9.95
C GLU A 302 17.77 -0.66 -10.95
N GLN A 303 18.99 -0.19 -10.91
CA GLN A 303 20.12 -0.77 -11.62
C GLN A 303 21.09 -1.37 -10.60
N LEU A 304 21.42 -2.64 -10.78
CA LEU A 304 22.23 -3.41 -9.86
C LEU A 304 23.46 -3.94 -10.58
N LEU A 305 24.63 -3.80 -9.95
CA LEU A 305 25.87 -4.40 -10.39
C LEU A 305 26.60 -5.01 -9.21
N GLU A 306 27.14 -6.20 -9.41
CA GLU A 306 27.84 -6.98 -8.40
C GLU A 306 29.32 -7.11 -8.74
N VAL A 307 30.16 -7.12 -7.72
CA VAL A 307 31.59 -7.46 -7.78
C VAL A 307 31.79 -8.82 -7.18
N ARG A 308 32.42 -9.71 -7.93
CA ARG A 308 32.66 -11.09 -7.55
C ARG A 308 34.17 -11.38 -7.47
N GLU A 309 34.52 -12.32 -6.60
CA GLU A 309 35.84 -12.92 -6.64
C GLU A 309 35.89 -13.98 -7.74
N THR A 310 36.74 -13.78 -8.74
CA THR A 310 36.90 -14.72 -9.83
C THR A 310 38.21 -15.49 -9.69
N LYS A 311 38.33 -16.66 -10.35
CA LYS A 311 39.58 -17.45 -10.38
C LYS A 311 40.76 -16.68 -10.99
N ARG A 312 40.50 -15.56 -11.70
CA ARG A 312 41.50 -14.74 -12.38
C ARG A 312 41.87 -13.48 -11.60
N GLY A 313 41.30 -13.28 -10.43
CA GLY A 313 41.46 -12.12 -9.58
C GLY A 313 40.13 -11.51 -9.17
N MET A 314 40.20 -10.49 -8.36
CA MET A 314 39.05 -9.79 -7.83
C MET A 314 38.58 -8.71 -8.82
N GLU A 315 37.29 -8.66 -9.07
CA GLU A 315 36.68 -7.52 -9.78
C GLU A 315 36.68 -6.29 -8.87
N GLU A 316 36.63 -5.11 -9.44
CA GLU A 316 36.68 -3.87 -8.68
C GLU A 316 35.73 -2.81 -9.29
N PHE A 317 35.07 -2.04 -8.42
CA PHE A 317 34.40 -0.81 -8.82
C PHE A 317 35.40 0.33 -8.87
N THR A 318 35.47 1.01 -9.99
CA THR A 318 36.41 2.13 -10.20
C THR A 318 35.89 3.10 -11.24
N SER A 319 36.29 4.37 -11.12
CA SER A 319 36.11 5.37 -12.17
C SER A 319 37.20 5.32 -13.26
N ASP A 320 38.33 4.65 -12.96
CA ASP A 320 39.46 4.47 -13.87
C ASP A 320 39.19 3.25 -14.78
N ILE A 321 38.50 3.47 -15.88
CA ILE A 321 38.07 2.43 -16.82
C ILE A 321 38.95 2.51 -18.08
N PRO A 322 39.56 1.40 -18.53
CA PRO A 322 40.39 1.41 -19.72
C PRO A 322 39.59 1.73 -20.98
N ASN A 323 40.18 2.51 -21.89
CA ASN A 323 39.61 2.91 -23.18
C ASN A 323 38.30 3.73 -23.11
N VAL A 324 38.10 4.47 -22.01
CA VAL A 324 36.99 5.39 -21.83
C VAL A 324 37.52 6.81 -21.65
N SER A 325 36.85 7.80 -22.25
CA SER A 325 37.22 9.21 -22.12
C SER A 325 36.88 9.74 -20.72
N GLU A 326 37.64 10.71 -20.22
CA GLU A 326 37.37 11.40 -18.97
C GLU A 326 35.98 12.06 -18.93
N GLU A 327 35.48 12.43 -20.11
CA GLU A 327 34.14 13.03 -20.25
C GLU A 327 33.02 12.04 -19.92
N ALA A 328 33.19 10.77 -20.26
CA ALA A 328 32.24 9.70 -19.97
C ALA A 328 32.26 9.27 -18.50
N THR A 329 33.35 9.53 -17.78
CA THR A 329 33.50 9.19 -16.34
C THR A 329 33.30 10.36 -15.39
N LYS A 330 33.10 11.59 -15.90
CA LYS A 330 32.98 12.82 -15.08
C LYS A 330 31.89 12.80 -14.01
N ASN A 331 30.85 11.99 -14.20
CA ASN A 331 29.75 11.86 -13.26
C ASN A 331 29.93 10.69 -12.28
N LEU A 332 31.02 9.95 -12.36
CA LEU A 332 31.34 8.87 -11.43
C LEU A 332 32.03 9.42 -10.19
N ASP A 333 31.78 8.83 -9.04
CA ASP A 333 32.49 9.11 -7.78
C ASP A 333 33.78 8.26 -7.65
N GLU A 334 34.47 8.41 -6.52
CA GLU A 334 35.70 7.66 -6.23
C GLU A 334 35.47 6.13 -6.22
N ASN A 335 34.26 5.67 -5.93
CA ASN A 335 33.87 4.28 -5.97
C ASN A 335 33.38 3.81 -7.35
N GLY A 336 33.49 4.64 -8.38
CA GLY A 336 33.03 4.33 -9.72
C GLY A 336 31.49 4.31 -9.88
N ILE A 337 30.73 4.84 -8.93
CA ILE A 337 29.27 4.91 -8.98
C ILE A 337 28.84 6.32 -9.37
N ILE A 338 27.83 6.44 -10.21
CA ILE A 338 27.31 7.73 -10.66
C ILE A 338 26.81 8.58 -9.48
N ARG A 339 27.02 9.89 -9.52
CA ARG A 339 26.58 10.81 -8.47
C ARG A 339 25.06 11.02 -8.48
N ILE A 340 24.50 11.29 -7.31
CA ILE A 340 23.09 11.67 -7.17
C ILE A 340 22.86 13.01 -7.88
N GLY A 341 21.72 13.12 -8.58
CA GLY A 341 21.35 14.29 -9.38
C GLY A 341 21.91 14.29 -10.81
N ALA A 342 22.75 13.33 -11.18
CA ALA A 342 23.23 13.21 -12.55
C ALA A 342 22.13 12.79 -13.50
N ARG A 343 22.06 13.43 -14.67
CA ARG A 343 21.19 13.03 -15.76
C ARG A 343 21.87 11.92 -16.55
N ILE A 344 21.12 10.87 -16.84
CA ILE A 344 21.59 9.71 -17.59
C ILE A 344 20.94 9.72 -18.96
N GLU A 345 21.76 9.47 -19.97
CA GLU A 345 21.36 9.25 -21.35
C GLU A 345 21.76 7.82 -21.79
N PRO A 346 21.13 7.26 -22.84
CA PRO A 346 21.50 5.95 -23.35
C PRO A 346 23.00 5.86 -23.70
N GLY A 347 23.68 4.85 -23.16
CA GLY A 347 25.12 4.64 -23.35
C GLY A 347 26.01 5.18 -22.23
N ASP A 348 25.51 6.03 -21.35
CA ASP A 348 26.27 6.54 -20.19
C ASP A 348 26.63 5.42 -19.23
N ILE A 349 27.78 5.56 -18.57
CA ILE A 349 28.23 4.63 -17.54
C ILE A 349 27.54 4.97 -16.21
N ILE A 350 26.80 3.98 -15.69
CA ILE A 350 26.10 4.09 -14.39
C ILE A 350 27.02 3.65 -13.27
N VAL A 351 27.70 2.52 -13.43
CA VAL A 351 28.67 1.99 -12.48
C VAL A 351 29.87 1.49 -13.25
N GLY A 352 31.03 2.03 -12.96
CA GLY A 352 32.31 1.59 -13.51
C GLY A 352 32.80 0.33 -12.85
N LYS A 353 33.10 -0.70 -13.61
CA LYS A 353 33.62 -1.98 -13.13
C LYS A 353 34.70 -2.50 -14.08
N ILE A 354 35.76 -3.02 -13.49
CA ILE A 354 36.82 -3.71 -14.21
C ILE A 354 36.91 -5.15 -13.78
N THR A 355 37.21 -6.01 -14.74
CA THR A 355 37.40 -7.46 -14.52
C THR A 355 38.81 -7.85 -14.98
N PRO A 356 39.61 -8.58 -14.15
CA PRO A 356 40.94 -9.00 -14.56
C PRO A 356 40.91 -9.95 -15.78
N LYS A 357 41.77 -9.72 -16.76
CA LYS A 357 42.07 -10.68 -17.82
C LYS A 357 42.95 -11.78 -17.24
N GLY A 358 42.74 -13.03 -17.68
CA GLY A 358 43.66 -14.12 -17.30
C GLY A 358 45.07 -13.87 -17.82
N GLU A 359 46.06 -14.46 -17.14
CA GLU A 359 47.44 -14.47 -17.61
C GLU A 359 47.50 -15.15 -19.02
N SER A 360 47.65 -14.35 -20.03
CA SER A 360 48.04 -14.78 -21.38
C SER A 360 49.22 -13.91 -21.80
N ASP A 361 50.15 -14.46 -22.54
CA ASP A 361 51.25 -13.65 -23.09
C ASP A 361 50.67 -12.48 -23.89
N PRO A 362 50.99 -11.25 -23.52
CA PRO A 362 50.40 -10.08 -24.13
C PRO A 362 50.76 -10.01 -25.63
N SER A 363 49.78 -9.84 -26.50
CA SER A 363 49.99 -9.60 -27.92
C SER A 363 50.84 -8.36 -28.17
N PRO A 364 51.52 -8.22 -29.31
CA PRO A 364 52.25 -7.00 -29.64
C PRO A 364 51.40 -5.71 -29.55
N GLU A 365 50.12 -5.82 -29.86
CA GLU A 365 49.14 -4.74 -29.78
C GLU A 365 48.81 -4.39 -28.32
N GLU A 366 48.70 -5.37 -27.44
CA GLU A 366 48.50 -5.17 -26.00
C GLU A 366 49.73 -4.57 -25.33
N ARG A 367 50.96 -4.90 -25.76
CA ARG A 367 52.17 -4.26 -25.31
C ARG A 367 52.21 -2.78 -25.70
N LEU A 368 51.74 -2.46 -26.91
CA LEU A 368 51.64 -1.07 -27.37
C LEU A 368 50.59 -0.28 -26.57
N LEU A 369 49.44 -0.89 -26.31
CA LEU A 369 48.38 -0.31 -25.48
C LEU A 369 48.86 -0.06 -24.03
N LYS A 370 49.60 -0.99 -23.42
CA LYS A 370 50.25 -0.79 -22.11
C LYS A 370 51.24 0.39 -22.12
N ALA A 371 51.99 0.56 -23.20
CA ALA A 371 52.95 1.66 -23.31
C ALA A 371 52.29 3.04 -23.49
N ILE A 372 51.11 3.09 -24.14
CA ILE A 372 50.39 4.34 -24.44
C ILE A 372 49.42 4.72 -23.28
N PHE A 373 48.71 3.78 -22.70
CA PHE A 373 47.62 4.00 -21.74
C PHE A 373 47.92 3.50 -20.32
N GLY A 374 49.15 3.06 -20.02
CA GLY A 374 49.60 2.62 -18.71
C GLY A 374 49.36 1.12 -18.44
N GLU A 375 49.95 0.60 -17.34
CA GLU A 375 49.97 -0.85 -17.02
C GLU A 375 48.58 -1.49 -16.88
N LYS A 376 47.60 -0.74 -16.37
CA LYS A 376 46.21 -1.26 -16.18
C LYS A 376 45.50 -1.57 -17.48
N ALA A 377 45.80 -0.87 -18.58
CA ALA A 377 45.08 -1.02 -19.87
C ALA A 377 45.20 -2.40 -20.53
N GLY A 378 46.24 -3.17 -20.19
CA GLY A 378 46.46 -4.51 -20.73
C GLY A 378 45.90 -5.66 -19.87
N ASP A 379 45.74 -5.44 -18.57
CA ASP A 379 45.48 -6.51 -17.59
C ASP A 379 44.02 -6.62 -17.18
N VAL A 380 43.18 -5.60 -17.48
CA VAL A 380 41.77 -5.59 -17.10
C VAL A 380 40.87 -5.33 -18.31
N LYS A 381 39.61 -5.77 -18.21
CA LYS A 381 38.56 -5.57 -19.20
C LYS A 381 37.45 -4.70 -18.60
N ASP A 382 36.91 -3.79 -19.37
CA ASP A 382 35.69 -3.04 -19.04
C ASP A 382 34.48 -3.97 -18.90
N ALA A 383 33.88 -3.99 -17.73
CA ALA A 383 32.66 -4.71 -17.38
C ALA A 383 31.64 -3.75 -16.75
N SER A 384 31.73 -2.47 -17.07
CA SER A 384 30.88 -1.42 -16.52
C SER A 384 29.42 -1.57 -16.92
N LEU A 385 28.53 -1.19 -16.03
CA LEU A 385 27.10 -1.10 -16.31
C LEU A 385 26.81 0.20 -17.06
N LYS A 386 26.36 0.05 -18.31
CA LYS A 386 25.97 1.16 -19.18
C LYS A 386 24.46 1.27 -19.29
N ALA A 387 23.95 2.49 -19.44
CA ALA A 387 22.54 2.75 -19.63
C ALA A 387 22.03 2.08 -20.92
N SER A 388 20.95 1.31 -20.80
CA SER A 388 20.28 0.70 -21.96
C SER A 388 19.65 1.78 -22.86
N PRO A 389 19.38 1.48 -24.15
CA PRO A 389 18.76 2.44 -25.06
C PRO A 389 17.42 3.01 -24.61
N SER A 390 16.72 2.30 -23.74
CA SER A 390 15.43 2.71 -23.16
C SER A 390 15.54 3.47 -21.83
N LEU A 391 16.74 3.54 -21.26
CA LEU A 391 16.97 4.12 -19.95
C LEU A 391 17.47 5.58 -20.09
N SER A 392 16.63 6.51 -19.67
CA SER A 392 16.96 7.91 -19.52
C SER A 392 16.28 8.44 -18.28
N GLY A 393 16.94 9.29 -17.51
CA GLY A 393 16.37 9.81 -16.27
C GLY A 393 17.39 10.53 -15.41
N VAL A 394 17.07 10.67 -14.14
CA VAL A 394 17.93 11.33 -13.14
C VAL A 394 18.18 10.38 -12.00
N VAL A 395 19.41 10.29 -11.54
CA VAL A 395 19.79 9.50 -10.36
C VAL A 395 19.25 10.17 -9.11
N ILE A 396 18.36 9.45 -8.39
CA ILE A 396 17.76 9.96 -7.14
C ILE A 396 18.44 9.42 -5.89
N ASP A 397 18.94 8.17 -5.95
CA ASP A 397 19.59 7.53 -4.82
C ASP A 397 20.61 6.48 -5.29
N LYS A 398 21.58 6.15 -4.44
CA LYS A 398 22.55 5.10 -4.65
C LYS A 398 22.92 4.42 -3.33
N SER A 399 23.19 3.13 -3.39
CA SER A 399 23.64 2.34 -2.23
C SER A 399 24.80 1.44 -2.63
N LEU A 400 25.81 1.42 -1.80
CA LEU A 400 26.97 0.54 -1.96
C LEU A 400 27.06 -0.40 -0.75
N TYR A 401 26.85 -1.68 -1.00
CA TYR A 401 26.97 -2.74 -0.01
C TYR A 401 28.34 -3.40 -0.15
N LYS A 402 29.04 -3.56 0.97
CA LYS A 402 30.36 -4.19 1.02
C LYS A 402 30.34 -5.34 2.01
N LYS A 403 30.85 -6.49 1.61
CA LYS A 403 31.06 -7.59 2.54
C LYS A 403 32.13 -7.17 3.55
N ALA A 404 31.79 -7.18 4.83
CA ALA A 404 32.74 -6.84 5.88
C ALA A 404 33.84 -7.90 5.93
N VAL A 405 34.99 -7.61 5.35
CA VAL A 405 36.24 -8.37 5.63
C VAL A 405 36.75 -7.81 6.95
N LYS A 406 36.39 -8.47 8.06
CA LYS A 406 36.73 -8.01 9.41
C LYS A 406 38.19 -8.28 9.71
N ASP A 407 39.04 -7.32 9.45
CA ASP A 407 40.41 -7.33 9.93
C ASP A 407 40.47 -7.28 11.48
N ARG A 408 41.57 -7.75 12.06
CA ARG A 408 41.73 -7.83 13.53
C ARG A 408 41.55 -6.46 14.21
N LYS A 409 41.94 -5.38 13.52
CA LYS A 409 41.79 -4.00 13.99
C LYS A 409 40.30 -3.58 13.98
N GLN A 410 39.59 -3.90 12.92
CA GLN A 410 38.18 -3.59 12.76
C GLN A 410 37.28 -4.35 13.73
N LYS A 411 37.64 -5.62 14.05
CA LYS A 411 36.98 -6.40 15.11
C LYS A 411 37.12 -5.79 16.50
N LEU A 412 38.24 -5.12 16.79
CA LEU A 412 38.46 -4.41 18.05
C LEU A 412 37.62 -3.13 18.10
N GLU A 413 37.57 -2.34 17.02
CA GLU A 413 36.76 -1.13 16.90
C GLU A 413 35.25 -1.46 16.99
N ASP A 414 34.80 -2.53 16.31
CA ASP A 414 33.41 -3.02 16.40
C ASP A 414 33.07 -3.41 17.85
N LYS A 415 33.98 -4.10 18.54
CA LYS A 415 33.75 -4.48 19.93
C LYS A 415 33.67 -3.29 20.88
N GLU A 416 34.48 -2.26 20.66
CA GLU A 416 34.38 -1.01 21.42
C GLU A 416 33.08 -0.27 21.13
N THR A 417 32.65 -0.24 19.85
CA THR A 417 31.40 0.39 19.44
C THR A 417 30.19 -0.36 20.02
N LEU A 418 30.19 -1.69 20.01
CA LEU A 418 29.17 -2.51 20.66
C LEU A 418 29.09 -2.23 22.17
N ALA A 419 30.24 -2.13 22.84
CA ALA A 419 30.27 -1.80 24.26
C ALA A 419 29.73 -0.38 24.55
N LYS A 420 29.99 0.60 23.68
CA LYS A 420 29.42 1.95 23.78
C LYS A 420 27.91 1.96 23.58
N LEU A 421 27.41 1.17 22.61
CA LEU A 421 25.95 1.03 22.39
C LEU A 421 25.26 0.38 23.59
N ASP A 422 25.86 -0.67 24.18
CA ASP A 422 25.34 -1.31 25.39
C ASP A 422 25.33 -0.35 26.58
N ALA A 423 26.37 0.42 26.75
CA ALA A 423 26.44 1.43 27.80
C ALA A 423 25.39 2.54 27.61
N ALA A 424 25.22 3.03 26.36
CA ALA A 424 24.20 4.03 26.04
C ALA A 424 22.77 3.51 26.26
N PHE A 425 22.51 2.24 25.91
CA PHE A 425 21.25 1.59 26.18
C PHE A 425 20.98 1.46 27.68
N ALA A 426 21.97 0.99 28.45
CA ALA A 426 21.84 0.85 29.89
C ALA A 426 21.49 2.18 30.58
N VAL A 427 22.07 3.29 30.13
CA VAL A 427 21.75 4.63 30.63
C VAL A 427 20.30 5.00 30.27
N LYS A 428 19.89 4.88 29.00
CA LYS A 428 18.52 5.17 28.56
C LYS A 428 17.47 4.31 29.29
N ALA A 429 17.76 3.00 29.47
CA ALA A 429 16.89 2.09 30.17
C ALA A 429 16.77 2.42 31.67
N ALA A 430 17.87 2.83 32.31
CA ALA A 430 17.88 3.27 33.70
C ALA A 430 17.12 4.58 33.88
N GLU A 431 17.28 5.56 33.00
CA GLU A 431 16.52 6.81 33.00
C GLU A 431 15.01 6.56 32.81
N LEU A 432 14.65 5.69 31.87
CA LEU A 432 13.26 5.32 31.63
C LEU A 432 12.63 4.62 32.86
N LYS A 433 13.38 3.71 33.50
CA LYS A 433 12.94 3.05 34.73
C LYS A 433 12.81 4.05 35.89
N ALA A 434 13.76 4.97 36.06
CA ALA A 434 13.69 6.01 37.10
C ALA A 434 12.46 6.94 36.89
N LEU A 435 12.16 7.29 35.65
CA LEU A 435 10.95 8.05 35.30
C LEU A 435 9.68 7.28 35.65
N LEU A 436 9.61 5.96 35.33
CA LEU A 436 8.49 5.11 35.73
C LEU A 436 8.31 5.09 37.24
N VAL A 437 9.39 4.85 38.00
CA VAL A 437 9.35 4.80 39.46
C VAL A 437 8.84 6.13 40.03
N SER A 438 9.31 7.27 39.53
CA SER A 438 8.84 8.58 39.98
C SER A 438 7.35 8.81 39.71
N LYS A 439 6.86 8.37 38.56
CA LYS A 439 5.43 8.43 38.22
C LYS A 439 4.59 7.51 39.11
N LEU A 440 5.04 6.26 39.30
CA LEU A 440 4.35 5.31 40.20
C LEU A 440 4.31 5.80 41.65
N VAL A 441 5.39 6.36 42.17
CA VAL A 441 5.41 6.97 43.53
C VAL A 441 4.37 8.10 43.63
N THR A 442 4.21 8.89 42.58
CA THR A 442 3.22 9.97 42.54
C THR A 442 1.78 9.44 42.47
N LEU A 443 1.52 8.40 41.64
CA LEU A 443 0.21 7.77 41.50
C LEU A 443 -0.22 6.99 42.75
N LEU A 444 0.75 6.32 43.38
CA LEU A 444 0.53 5.44 44.54
C LEU A 444 0.73 6.17 45.91
N LYS A 445 0.87 7.51 45.85
CA LYS A 445 1.00 8.32 47.06
C LYS A 445 -0.22 8.09 47.96
N ASP A 446 0.06 7.84 49.23
CA ASP A 446 -0.96 7.57 50.26
C ASP A 446 -1.77 6.26 50.07
N GLN A 447 -1.31 5.38 49.15
CA GLN A 447 -1.88 4.04 48.93
C GLN A 447 -1.05 2.96 49.61
N VAL A 448 -1.72 1.85 49.95
CA VAL A 448 -1.12 0.68 50.58
C VAL A 448 -1.20 -0.51 49.59
N SER A 449 -0.15 -1.30 49.51
CA SER A 449 -0.10 -2.46 48.64
C SER A 449 -1.17 -3.50 48.99
N ALA A 450 -1.92 -3.95 47.98
CA ALA A 450 -2.83 -5.09 48.04
C ALA A 450 -2.10 -6.44 47.91
N GLY A 451 -0.77 -6.42 47.69
CA GLY A 451 0.08 -7.58 47.43
C GLY A 451 0.43 -7.69 45.93
N VAL A 452 1.56 -7.10 45.54
CA VAL A 452 2.03 -7.15 44.14
C VAL A 452 2.80 -8.44 43.93
N LYS A 453 2.40 -9.21 42.91
CA LYS A 453 3.01 -10.52 42.55
C LYS A 453 3.60 -10.50 41.16
N ASP A 454 4.56 -11.38 40.92
CA ASP A 454 5.06 -11.68 39.58
C ASP A 454 4.22 -12.79 38.91
N TYR A 455 4.51 -13.09 37.64
CA TYR A 455 3.83 -14.17 36.89
C TYR A 455 4.10 -15.59 37.44
N VAL A 456 5.08 -15.74 38.36
CA VAL A 456 5.39 -17.00 39.05
C VAL A 456 4.68 -17.06 40.42
N ASN A 457 3.84 -16.06 40.75
CA ASN A 457 3.08 -15.95 41.98
C ASN A 457 3.94 -15.66 43.24
N SER A 458 5.17 -15.13 43.08
CA SER A 458 6.02 -14.66 44.15
C SER A 458 5.64 -13.24 44.56
N ASP A 459 5.64 -12.96 45.86
CA ASP A 459 5.36 -11.63 46.39
C ASP A 459 6.54 -10.68 46.11
N VAL A 460 6.31 -9.71 45.22
CA VAL A 460 7.29 -8.65 44.89
C VAL A 460 7.19 -7.50 45.87
N ILE A 461 5.98 -7.11 46.25
CA ILE A 461 5.72 -6.15 47.32
C ILE A 461 4.63 -6.75 48.20
N ALA A 462 4.93 -6.98 49.47
CA ALA A 462 4.00 -7.60 50.41
C ALA A 462 2.77 -6.73 50.69
N GLN A 463 1.66 -7.37 50.97
CA GLN A 463 0.41 -6.69 51.32
C GLN A 463 0.59 -5.81 52.58
N GLY A 464 0.02 -4.60 52.54
CA GLY A 464 0.05 -3.67 53.66
C GLY A 464 1.30 -2.77 53.69
N LEU A 465 2.28 -2.95 52.80
CA LEU A 465 3.44 -2.06 52.72
C LEU A 465 3.11 -0.79 51.94
N PRO A 466 3.65 0.38 52.31
CA PRO A 466 3.54 1.60 51.50
C PRO A 466 4.45 1.51 50.29
N PHE A 467 4.02 2.13 49.20
CA PHE A 467 4.82 2.24 48.01
C PHE A 467 5.88 3.33 48.17
N THR A 468 7.13 2.93 48.23
CA THR A 468 8.28 3.82 48.35
C THR A 468 9.19 3.70 47.12
N GLU A 469 9.96 4.74 46.85
CA GLU A 469 10.94 4.72 45.78
C GLU A 469 11.91 3.54 45.87
N GLY A 470 12.30 3.17 47.12
CA GLY A 470 13.17 2.03 47.37
C GLY A 470 12.56 0.70 46.93
N ASN A 471 11.30 0.45 47.35
CA ASN A 471 10.61 -0.81 47.03
C ASN A 471 10.32 -0.95 45.52
N LEU A 472 10.09 0.17 44.82
CA LEU A 472 9.77 0.17 43.38
C LEU A 472 11.01 0.10 42.49
N LYS A 473 12.18 0.55 42.96
CA LYS A 473 13.44 0.44 42.18
C LYS A 473 13.86 -0.98 41.90
N ASP A 474 13.62 -1.90 42.82
CA ASP A 474 14.05 -3.29 42.73
C ASP A 474 13.07 -4.16 41.90
N VAL A 475 11.89 -3.63 41.56
CA VAL A 475 10.87 -4.34 40.81
C VAL A 475 11.29 -4.49 39.34
N ASP A 476 11.14 -5.70 38.82
CA ASP A 476 11.20 -5.95 37.37
C ASP A 476 9.78 -5.82 36.76
N PHE A 477 9.53 -4.66 36.19
CA PHE A 477 8.22 -4.32 35.60
C PHE A 477 7.86 -5.12 34.34
N THR A 478 8.78 -5.90 33.80
CA THR A 478 8.52 -6.78 32.65
C THR A 478 7.94 -8.13 33.06
N SER A 479 8.11 -8.52 34.32
CA SER A 479 7.70 -9.82 34.88
C SER A 479 6.60 -9.72 35.95
N VAL A 480 6.12 -8.51 36.27
CA VAL A 480 5.16 -8.26 37.36
C VAL A 480 3.71 -8.32 36.84
N MET A 481 2.79 -8.84 37.67
CA MET A 481 1.35 -8.77 37.39
C MET A 481 0.88 -7.33 37.45
N LEU A 482 0.12 -6.90 36.44
CA LEU A 482 -0.34 -5.51 36.29
C LEU A 482 -1.59 -5.18 37.10
N ALA A 483 -2.38 -6.18 37.45
CA ALA A 483 -3.65 -6.03 38.18
C ALA A 483 -3.48 -6.02 39.70
N ASN A 484 -4.43 -5.35 40.39
CA ASN A 484 -4.61 -5.40 41.85
C ASN A 484 -3.43 -4.90 42.69
N TRP A 485 -2.84 -3.78 42.31
CA TRP A 485 -1.78 -3.14 43.10
C TRP A 485 -2.30 -2.47 44.34
N THR A 486 -3.51 -1.87 44.28
CA THR A 486 -4.19 -1.16 45.36
C THR A 486 -5.64 -1.60 45.49
N ALA A 487 -6.36 -1.12 46.51
CA ALA A 487 -7.79 -1.34 46.68
C ALA A 487 -8.66 -0.47 45.72
N ASP A 488 -8.08 0.54 45.08
CA ASP A 488 -8.78 1.50 44.21
C ASP A 488 -8.64 1.06 42.74
N GLU A 489 -9.76 0.73 42.10
CA GLU A 489 -9.80 0.29 40.68
C GLU A 489 -9.34 1.37 39.71
N HIS A 490 -9.62 2.64 39.95
CA HIS A 490 -9.19 3.73 39.08
C HIS A 490 -7.68 3.89 39.09
N ILE A 491 -7.07 3.86 40.27
CA ILE A 491 -5.60 3.90 40.41
C ILE A 491 -4.96 2.66 39.78
N ASN A 492 -5.54 1.48 39.96
CA ASN A 492 -5.04 0.25 39.35
C ASN A 492 -5.05 0.36 37.83
N SER A 493 -6.09 0.91 37.21
CA SER A 493 -6.14 1.15 35.76
C SER A 493 -5.05 2.13 35.28
N LEU A 494 -4.78 3.18 36.01
CA LEU A 494 -3.70 4.14 35.71
C LEU A 494 -2.32 3.52 35.86
N VAL A 495 -2.09 2.72 36.89
CA VAL A 495 -0.83 1.98 37.11
C VAL A 495 -0.59 0.96 36.00
N GLU A 496 -1.59 0.17 35.65
CA GLU A 496 -1.52 -0.79 34.57
C GLU A 496 -1.16 -0.11 33.25
N ARG A 497 -1.87 0.95 32.86
CA ARG A 497 -1.60 1.72 31.65
C ARG A 497 -0.20 2.35 31.66
N CYS A 498 0.24 2.86 32.81
CA CYS A 498 1.58 3.44 32.96
C CYS A 498 2.68 2.40 32.74
N ILE A 499 2.53 1.21 33.35
CA ILE A 499 3.50 0.12 33.20
C ILE A 499 3.47 -0.43 31.78
N MET A 500 2.29 -0.58 31.16
CA MET A 500 2.18 -0.99 29.76
C MET A 500 2.89 -0.03 28.80
N ASN A 501 2.70 1.28 29.00
CA ASN A 501 3.39 2.31 28.19
C ASN A 501 4.92 2.24 28.37
N TYR A 502 5.39 2.00 29.60
CA TYR A 502 6.81 1.77 29.87
C TYR A 502 7.34 0.54 29.14
N ILE A 503 6.64 -0.60 29.24
CA ILE A 503 7.03 -1.85 28.56
C ILE A 503 7.09 -1.65 27.04
N ALA A 504 6.11 -0.96 26.47
CA ALA A 504 6.10 -0.64 25.05
C ALA A 504 7.33 0.19 24.65
N LYS A 505 7.63 1.25 25.40
CA LYS A 505 8.80 2.11 25.15
C LYS A 505 10.13 1.40 25.38
N TYR A 506 10.22 0.56 26.39
CA TYR A 506 11.40 -0.27 26.63
C TYR A 506 11.67 -1.24 25.48
N LYS A 507 10.61 -1.92 24.98
CA LYS A 507 10.71 -2.81 23.82
C LYS A 507 11.14 -2.09 22.54
N GLU A 508 10.70 -0.86 22.34
CA GLU A 508 11.12 -0.02 21.20
C GLU A 508 12.62 0.27 21.25
N ILE A 509 13.13 0.72 22.41
CA ILE A 509 14.55 1.03 22.61
C ILE A 509 15.40 -0.25 22.51
N ASP A 510 14.94 -1.39 23.03
CA ASP A 510 15.61 -2.69 22.91
C ASP A 510 15.66 -3.19 21.45
N ALA A 511 14.58 -3.01 20.71
CA ALA A 511 14.52 -3.34 19.29
C ALA A 511 15.46 -2.46 18.45
N GLU A 512 15.59 -1.18 18.78
CA GLU A 512 16.55 -0.28 18.14
C GLU A 512 17.99 -0.73 18.40
N LEU A 513 18.33 -1.03 19.66
CA LEU A 513 19.64 -1.58 20.02
C LEU A 513 19.96 -2.89 19.29
N LYS A 514 19.00 -3.81 19.23
CA LYS A 514 19.17 -5.09 18.53
C LYS A 514 19.43 -4.87 17.04
N ARG A 515 18.75 -3.92 16.42
CA ARG A 515 18.93 -3.54 15.01
C ARG A 515 20.32 -2.94 14.78
N GLU A 516 20.77 -2.01 15.64
CA GLU A 516 22.08 -1.40 15.52
C GLU A 516 23.20 -2.43 15.72
N LYS A 517 23.07 -3.33 16.72
CA LYS A 517 24.01 -4.43 16.94
C LYS A 517 24.07 -5.39 15.76
N PHE A 518 22.91 -5.74 15.20
CA PHE A 518 22.81 -6.59 14.01
C PHE A 518 23.56 -5.96 12.83
N ASN A 519 23.33 -4.69 12.55
CA ASN A 519 23.98 -3.95 11.47
C ASN A 519 25.50 -3.91 11.63
N LEU A 520 26.01 -3.73 12.85
CA LEU A 520 27.45 -3.74 13.14
C LEU A 520 28.07 -5.13 13.10
N THR A 521 27.33 -6.15 13.55
CA THR A 521 27.88 -7.52 13.69
C THR A 521 27.89 -8.28 12.38
N ILE A 522 26.82 -8.21 11.63
CA ILE A 522 26.62 -8.99 10.40
C ILE A 522 27.10 -8.20 9.19
N GLY A 523 26.99 -6.86 9.23
CA GLY A 523 27.22 -6.02 8.06
C GLY A 523 26.18 -6.27 6.98
N ASP A 524 26.53 -5.98 5.75
CA ASP A 524 25.64 -6.26 4.62
C ASP A 524 25.65 -7.75 4.30
N GLU A 525 24.48 -8.40 4.38
CA GLU A 525 24.29 -9.79 3.93
C GLU A 525 24.32 -9.84 2.41
N LEU A 526 25.47 -10.15 1.86
CA LEU A 526 25.64 -10.39 0.43
C LEU A 526 25.59 -11.87 0.12
N PRO A 527 25.01 -12.26 -1.03
CA PRO A 527 25.03 -13.66 -1.49
C PRO A 527 26.46 -14.23 -1.57
N ASN A 528 26.57 -15.55 -1.49
CA ASN A 528 27.86 -16.21 -1.56
C ASN A 528 28.61 -15.88 -2.86
N GLY A 529 29.90 -15.50 -2.75
CA GLY A 529 30.75 -15.16 -3.89
C GLY A 529 30.67 -13.69 -4.32
N ILE A 530 29.78 -12.89 -3.74
CA ILE A 530 29.71 -11.44 -3.98
C ILE A 530 30.48 -10.72 -2.88
N VAL A 531 31.35 -9.81 -3.28
CA VAL A 531 32.18 -8.99 -2.38
C VAL A 531 31.58 -7.59 -2.18
N GLN A 532 31.08 -7.01 -3.25
CA GLN A 532 30.43 -5.70 -3.24
C GLN A 532 29.23 -5.71 -4.18
N MET A 533 28.23 -4.88 -3.86
CA MET A 533 27.04 -4.69 -4.68
C MET A 533 26.69 -3.20 -4.70
N ALA A 534 26.58 -2.65 -5.90
CA ALA A 534 26.09 -1.29 -6.11
C ALA A 534 24.65 -1.31 -6.61
N LYS A 535 23.80 -0.52 -6.00
CA LYS A 535 22.43 -0.25 -6.45
C LYS A 535 22.30 1.22 -6.77
N VAL A 536 21.75 1.53 -7.93
CA VAL A 536 21.49 2.91 -8.36
C VAL A 536 20.02 3.03 -8.74
N TYR A 537 19.36 4.03 -8.20
CA TYR A 537 17.94 4.30 -8.45
C TYR A 537 17.81 5.50 -9.39
N ILE A 538 17.14 5.26 -10.52
CA ILE A 538 17.00 6.23 -11.59
C ILE A 538 15.53 6.57 -11.76
N ALA A 539 15.17 7.82 -11.54
CA ALA A 539 13.81 8.31 -11.75
C ALA A 539 13.59 8.73 -13.20
N LYS A 540 12.46 8.33 -13.74
CA LYS A 540 12.04 8.62 -15.11
C LYS A 540 10.58 9.05 -15.11
N MET A 541 10.29 10.19 -15.74
CA MET A 541 8.91 10.60 -16.02
C MET A 541 8.44 9.99 -17.33
N ARG A 542 7.23 9.44 -17.33
CA ARG A 542 6.59 8.92 -18.54
C ARG A 542 5.29 9.67 -18.78
N LYS A 543 5.22 10.35 -19.91
CA LYS A 543 3.97 10.92 -20.46
C LYS A 543 3.29 9.86 -21.34
N ILE A 544 1.98 9.96 -21.43
CA ILE A 544 1.23 9.10 -22.34
C ILE A 544 1.66 9.35 -23.80
N ARG A 545 1.77 8.28 -24.55
CA ARG A 545 2.18 8.32 -25.97
C ARG A 545 1.40 7.29 -26.80
N VAL A 546 1.52 7.41 -28.11
CA VAL A 546 0.98 6.42 -29.05
C VAL A 546 1.58 5.03 -28.76
N GLY A 547 0.71 4.01 -28.70
CA GLY A 547 1.06 2.64 -28.32
C GLY A 547 0.81 2.29 -26.85
N ASP A 548 0.51 3.27 -25.99
CA ASP A 548 0.18 2.99 -24.59
C ASP A 548 -1.23 2.41 -24.46
N LYS A 549 -1.40 1.52 -23.49
CA LYS A 549 -2.68 0.89 -23.16
C LYS A 549 -3.46 1.75 -22.19
N MET A 550 -4.72 2.01 -22.50
CA MET A 550 -5.70 2.64 -21.62
C MET A 550 -6.91 1.76 -21.43
N ALA A 551 -7.57 1.88 -20.30
CA ALA A 551 -8.79 1.15 -19.99
C ALA A 551 -9.71 1.94 -19.08
N GLY A 552 -11.02 1.67 -19.19
CA GLY A 552 -12.01 2.06 -18.20
C GLY A 552 -12.25 0.94 -17.19
N ARG A 553 -13.21 1.16 -16.28
CA ARG A 553 -13.60 0.19 -15.24
C ARG A 553 -14.50 -0.96 -15.76
N HIS A 554 -15.02 -0.86 -16.97
CA HIS A 554 -16.01 -1.76 -17.57
C HIS A 554 -15.40 -2.81 -18.51
N GLY A 555 -14.10 -3.09 -18.38
CA GLY A 555 -13.41 -4.01 -19.29
C GLY A 555 -13.18 -3.46 -20.69
N ASN A 556 -13.44 -2.19 -20.94
CA ASN A 556 -13.16 -1.49 -22.18
C ASN A 556 -11.69 -1.08 -22.21
N LYS A 557 -10.87 -1.88 -22.89
CA LYS A 557 -9.43 -1.65 -23.07
C LYS A 557 -9.13 -1.21 -24.48
N GLY A 558 -8.11 -0.38 -24.66
CA GLY A 558 -7.66 0.03 -25.98
C GLY A 558 -6.22 0.52 -25.98
N ILE A 559 -5.71 0.78 -27.15
CA ILE A 559 -4.35 1.27 -27.38
C ILE A 559 -4.45 2.64 -28.04
N VAL A 560 -3.68 3.60 -27.55
CA VAL A 560 -3.60 4.94 -28.14
C VAL A 560 -3.03 4.85 -29.55
N SER A 561 -3.85 5.15 -30.55
CA SER A 561 -3.47 5.13 -31.97
C SER A 561 -2.94 6.48 -32.45
N LYS A 562 -3.54 7.56 -31.96
CA LYS A 562 -3.19 8.93 -32.38
C LYS A 562 -3.44 9.93 -31.27
N ILE A 563 -2.56 10.91 -31.19
CA ILE A 563 -2.73 12.11 -30.37
C ILE A 563 -2.97 13.26 -31.35
N VAL A 564 -4.09 13.97 -31.18
CA VAL A 564 -4.59 14.99 -32.11
C VAL A 564 -4.59 16.33 -31.43
N ARG A 565 -4.32 17.39 -32.18
CA ARG A 565 -4.38 18.77 -31.67
C ARG A 565 -5.78 19.08 -31.16
N VAL A 566 -5.86 19.97 -30.19
CA VAL A 566 -7.14 20.35 -29.54
C VAL A 566 -8.13 20.90 -30.57
N GLU A 567 -7.64 21.69 -31.53
CA GLU A 567 -8.45 22.33 -32.57
C GLU A 567 -9.07 21.33 -33.57
N ASP A 568 -8.43 20.16 -33.72
CA ASP A 568 -8.87 19.12 -34.67
C ASP A 568 -9.76 18.05 -34.01
N MET A 569 -9.98 18.14 -32.69
CA MET A 569 -10.84 17.22 -31.95
C MET A 569 -12.32 17.54 -32.18
N PRO A 570 -13.21 16.53 -32.09
CA PRO A 570 -14.65 16.77 -31.98
C PRO A 570 -14.96 17.69 -30.80
N PHE A 571 -15.98 18.52 -30.95
CA PHE A 571 -16.36 19.49 -29.94
C PHE A 571 -17.87 19.51 -29.70
N LEU A 572 -18.30 19.96 -28.53
CA LEU A 572 -19.70 20.15 -28.16
C LEU A 572 -20.27 21.43 -28.79
N ALA A 573 -21.58 21.62 -28.67
CA ALA A 573 -22.25 22.80 -29.21
C ALA A 573 -21.75 24.14 -28.62
N ASP A 574 -21.20 24.13 -27.43
CA ASP A 574 -20.54 25.25 -26.73
C ASP A 574 -19.10 25.51 -27.19
N GLY A 575 -18.58 24.71 -28.12
CA GLY A 575 -17.19 24.76 -28.59
C GLY A 575 -16.19 24.05 -27.72
N THR A 576 -16.57 23.37 -26.63
CA THR A 576 -15.65 22.62 -25.76
C THR A 576 -15.20 21.34 -26.46
N PRO A 577 -13.87 21.12 -26.66
CA PRO A 577 -13.35 19.92 -27.29
C PRO A 577 -13.46 18.71 -26.35
N VAL A 578 -13.61 17.53 -26.94
CA VAL A 578 -13.55 16.26 -26.20
C VAL A 578 -12.09 15.83 -25.96
N ASP A 579 -11.88 15.04 -24.93
CA ASP A 579 -10.55 14.56 -24.53
C ASP A 579 -10.18 13.23 -25.19
N ILE A 580 -11.17 12.37 -25.37
CA ILE A 580 -10.98 11.00 -25.88
C ILE A 580 -12.10 10.64 -26.86
N VAL A 581 -11.76 9.96 -27.93
CA VAL A 581 -12.71 9.44 -28.92
C VAL A 581 -12.61 7.93 -28.96
N LEU A 582 -13.73 7.28 -28.67
CA LEU A 582 -13.88 5.84 -28.64
C LEU A 582 -14.79 5.35 -29.77
N ASN A 583 -14.55 4.11 -30.22
CA ASN A 583 -15.40 3.48 -31.23
C ASN A 583 -16.69 2.97 -30.58
N PRO A 584 -17.88 3.40 -30.99
CA PRO A 584 -19.15 2.92 -30.45
C PRO A 584 -19.40 1.43 -30.72
N LEU A 585 -18.82 0.86 -31.77
CA LEU A 585 -18.97 -0.57 -32.10
C LEU A 585 -18.36 -1.49 -31.03
N GLY A 586 -17.47 -0.97 -30.19
CA GLY A 586 -16.89 -1.71 -29.05
C GLY A 586 -17.86 -1.97 -27.89
N VAL A 587 -19.05 -1.35 -27.87
CA VAL A 587 -20.00 -1.47 -26.77
C VAL A 587 -21.03 -2.60 -26.98
N PRO A 588 -21.79 -2.69 -28.09
CA PRO A 588 -22.90 -3.63 -28.20
C PRO A 588 -22.47 -5.10 -28.14
N SER A 589 -21.38 -5.44 -28.84
CA SER A 589 -20.89 -6.82 -28.90
C SER A 589 -20.33 -7.34 -27.57
N ARG A 590 -19.91 -6.42 -26.72
CA ARG A 590 -19.27 -6.74 -25.43
C ARG A 590 -20.23 -6.63 -24.24
N MET A 591 -21.42 -6.09 -24.47
CA MET A 591 -22.48 -6.02 -23.46
C MET A 591 -22.04 -5.34 -22.14
N ASN A 592 -21.17 -4.33 -22.23
CA ASN A 592 -20.73 -3.53 -21.09
C ASN A 592 -21.31 -2.12 -21.16
N ILE A 593 -22.64 -2.05 -21.11
CA ILE A 593 -23.39 -0.80 -21.26
C ILE A 593 -23.23 0.15 -20.06
N GLY A 594 -22.77 -0.35 -18.92
CA GLY A 594 -22.49 0.45 -17.74
C GLY A 594 -21.55 1.63 -18.00
N GLN A 595 -20.62 1.50 -18.99
CA GLN A 595 -19.74 2.61 -19.40
C GLN A 595 -20.51 3.81 -20.00
N ILE A 596 -21.64 3.56 -20.66
CA ILE A 596 -22.47 4.63 -21.21
C ILE A 596 -23.22 5.32 -20.08
N PHE A 597 -23.79 4.59 -19.13
CA PHE A 597 -24.43 5.14 -17.95
C PHE A 597 -23.45 5.96 -17.10
N GLU A 598 -22.24 5.47 -16.91
CA GLU A 598 -21.15 6.21 -16.26
C GLU A 598 -20.85 7.53 -16.99
N ALA A 599 -20.74 7.50 -18.32
CA ALA A 599 -20.44 8.69 -19.12
C ALA A 599 -21.55 9.75 -19.03
N VAL A 600 -22.81 9.34 -19.10
CA VAL A 600 -23.98 10.24 -19.00
C VAL A 600 -24.06 10.85 -17.60
N LEU A 601 -24.00 10.02 -16.55
CA LEU A 601 -24.06 10.48 -15.16
C LEU A 601 -22.83 11.33 -14.80
N GLY A 602 -21.66 10.99 -15.32
CA GLY A 602 -20.43 11.75 -15.14
C GLY A 602 -20.49 13.13 -15.80
N TRP A 603 -21.14 13.22 -16.97
CA TRP A 603 -21.38 14.51 -17.61
C TRP A 603 -22.34 15.38 -16.77
N ALA A 604 -23.45 14.83 -16.33
CA ALA A 604 -24.36 15.52 -15.42
C ALA A 604 -23.66 15.99 -14.14
N GLY A 605 -22.84 15.12 -13.52
CA GLY A 605 -22.05 15.46 -12.33
C GLY A 605 -21.07 16.59 -12.55
N LYS A 606 -20.44 16.63 -13.72
CA LYS A 606 -19.53 17.72 -14.11
C LYS A 606 -20.24 19.07 -14.24
N GLU A 607 -21.40 19.09 -14.88
CA GLU A 607 -22.19 20.32 -15.07
C GLU A 607 -22.82 20.82 -13.76
N LEU A 608 -23.28 19.91 -12.91
CA LEU A 608 -23.84 20.22 -11.59
C LEU A 608 -22.80 20.48 -10.50
N GLY A 609 -21.54 20.11 -10.73
CA GLY A 609 -20.46 20.21 -9.74
C GLY A 609 -20.60 19.24 -8.56
N VAL A 610 -21.26 18.09 -8.76
CA VAL A 610 -21.50 17.06 -7.73
C VAL A 610 -20.87 15.73 -8.12
N LYS A 611 -20.60 14.89 -7.12
CA LYS A 611 -20.19 13.51 -7.32
C LYS A 611 -21.35 12.57 -7.01
N PHE A 612 -21.40 11.46 -7.72
CA PHE A 612 -22.41 10.42 -7.52
C PHE A 612 -21.80 9.15 -6.96
N ALA A 613 -22.48 8.56 -5.99
CA ALA A 613 -22.17 7.23 -5.47
C ALA A 613 -23.29 6.27 -5.91
N THR A 614 -22.95 5.28 -6.72
CA THR A 614 -23.87 4.25 -7.22
C THR A 614 -23.39 2.88 -6.73
N PRO A 615 -23.82 2.42 -5.53
CA PRO A 615 -23.46 1.11 -5.03
C PRO A 615 -23.88 0.02 -6.02
N ILE A 616 -23.08 -1.04 -6.12
CA ILE A 616 -23.38 -2.17 -6.99
C ILE A 616 -24.67 -2.88 -6.53
N PHE A 617 -25.51 -3.31 -7.48
CA PHE A 617 -26.81 -3.97 -7.28
C PHE A 617 -27.86 -3.18 -6.50
N ASP A 618 -27.58 -1.96 -6.11
CA ASP A 618 -28.49 -1.02 -5.43
C ASP A 618 -28.19 0.41 -5.88
N GLY A 619 -28.00 0.60 -7.17
CA GLY A 619 -27.59 1.85 -7.79
C GLY A 619 -28.76 2.61 -8.40
N CYS A 620 -28.40 3.60 -9.21
CA CYS A 620 -29.28 4.48 -9.94
C CYS A 620 -30.14 3.72 -10.97
N THR A 621 -31.44 4.00 -10.98
CA THR A 621 -32.39 3.47 -11.98
C THR A 621 -32.41 4.34 -13.24
N MET A 622 -33.03 3.84 -14.33
CA MET A 622 -33.21 4.63 -15.55
C MET A 622 -34.05 5.88 -15.33
N ASP A 623 -34.98 5.85 -14.38
CA ASP A 623 -35.83 6.99 -14.04
C ASP A 623 -35.04 8.05 -13.26
N ASP A 624 -34.04 7.64 -12.48
CA ASP A 624 -33.14 8.55 -11.77
C ASP A 624 -32.14 9.24 -12.72
N LEU A 625 -31.83 8.60 -13.88
CA LEU A 625 -30.95 9.17 -14.91
C LEU A 625 -31.63 10.19 -15.81
N ASN A 626 -32.94 10.11 -15.97
CA ASN A 626 -33.76 11.02 -16.82
C ASN A 626 -34.18 12.26 -16.05
#